data_c7561b4f1e3273effdcf43624849ab80
#
_entry.id   c7561b4f1e3273effdcf43624849ab80
#
_cell.length_a   1.000
_cell.length_b   1.000
_cell.length_c   1.000
_cell.angle_alpha   90.00
_cell.angle_beta   90.00
_cell.angle_gamma   90.00
#
_symmetry.space_group_name_H-M   'P 1'
#
loop_
_entity.id
_entity.type
_entity.pdbx_description
1 polymer ?
#
loop_
_entity_poly.entity_id
_entity_poly.type
_entity_poly.pdbx_seq_one_letter_code
_entity_poly.pdbx_strand_id
1 'polypeptide(L)'
;ELVKRGAGVITSITTRIRKGRKNQATLYFKSWDDINFQIQNALLFFPDEGTDNKLLNNFDIRRKNDRNYLKKAYQTLIKDFPDKKAQIRPEILLIKYALLGFDKCKDLVNADENIIRFKSREFDKHKAYTSDPNIAFYLKDVCIDVFGKSLDPNLEIADCQGADSTDPA
;
A
#
# COMPACT_ATOMS: atom_id res chain seq x y z
N GLU A 1 21.20 3.13 -3.74
CA GLU A 1 19.91 3.45 -3.08
C GLU A 1 19.23 2.16 -2.63
N LEU A 2 19.02 1.99 -1.30
CA LEU A 2 18.46 0.76 -0.72
C LEU A 2 16.94 0.67 -0.93
N VAL A 3 16.28 1.81 -1.02
CA VAL A 3 14.83 1.92 -1.21
C VAL A 3 14.55 2.94 -2.31
N LYS A 4 13.87 2.53 -3.38
CA LYS A 4 13.34 3.49 -4.35
C LYS A 4 12.12 4.16 -3.72
N ARG A 5 12.17 5.48 -3.60
CA ARG A 5 11.00 6.28 -3.22
C ARG A 5 9.95 6.15 -4.31
N GLY A 6 8.82 5.53 -3.96
CA GLY A 6 7.61 5.61 -4.79
C GLY A 6 7.13 7.07 -4.77
N ALA A 7 6.88 7.64 -5.92
CA ALA A 7 6.22 8.93 -6.02
C ALA A 7 4.75 8.73 -5.63
N GLY A 8 4.38 9.04 -4.40
CA GLY A 8 2.97 8.99 -4.04
C GLY A 8 2.70 8.97 -2.55
N VAL A 9 1.93 9.90 -2.16
CA VAL A 9 1.44 10.32 -0.83
C VAL A 9 0.62 9.26 -0.07
N ILE A 10 0.51 7.99 -0.54
CA ILE A 10 -0.65 7.18 -0.15
C ILE A 10 -0.33 5.92 0.61
N THR A 11 0.89 5.49 0.62
CA THR A 11 1.25 4.26 1.35
C THR A 11 2.26 4.57 2.43
N SER A 12 1.79 4.63 3.65
CA SER A 12 2.64 4.63 4.84
C SER A 12 3.30 3.26 5.01
N ILE A 13 4.23 2.93 4.10
CA ILE A 13 5.06 1.75 4.29
C ILE A 13 6.19 2.13 5.23
N THR A 14 6.19 1.58 6.41
CA THR A 14 7.34 1.70 7.31
C THR A 14 8.48 0.88 6.74
N THR A 15 9.61 1.52 6.45
CA THR A 15 10.81 0.81 6.03
C THR A 15 11.83 0.79 7.17
N ARG A 16 12.17 -0.39 7.62
CA ARG A 16 13.17 -0.60 8.68
C ARG A 16 14.44 -1.16 8.08
N ILE A 17 15.57 -0.54 8.41
CA ILE A 17 16.90 -0.96 7.97
C ILE A 17 17.72 -1.30 9.20
N ARG A 18 18.27 -2.50 9.23
CA ARG A 18 19.10 -2.97 10.34
C ARG A 18 20.28 -3.77 9.84
N LYS A 19 21.27 -3.98 10.71
CA LYS A 19 22.40 -4.87 10.44
C LYS A 19 21.95 -6.31 10.40
N GLY A 20 22.33 -7.01 9.33
CA GLY A 20 22.08 -8.44 9.16
C GLY A 20 23.36 -9.24 8.88
N ARG A 21 23.28 -10.54 9.02
CA ARG A 21 24.36 -11.46 8.65
C ARG A 21 24.52 -11.62 7.14
N LYS A 22 23.52 -11.22 6.38
CA LYS A 22 23.46 -11.19 4.91
C LYS A 22 22.43 -10.17 4.47
N ASN A 23 22.52 -9.73 3.20
CA ASN A 23 21.49 -8.89 2.60
C ASN A 23 20.19 -9.69 2.44
N GLN A 24 19.13 -9.22 3.06
CA GLN A 24 17.80 -9.81 2.98
C GLN A 24 16.77 -8.69 3.07
N ALA A 25 15.72 -8.79 2.25
CA ALA A 25 14.53 -7.94 2.37
C ALA A 25 13.34 -8.83 2.71
N THR A 26 12.56 -8.40 3.69
CA THR A 26 11.33 -9.04 4.11
C THR A 26 10.20 -8.03 3.93
N LEU A 27 9.22 -8.38 3.11
CA LEU A 27 8.03 -7.58 2.83
C LEU A 27 6.86 -8.20 3.57
N TYR A 28 6.16 -7.38 4.33
CA TYR A 28 4.96 -7.76 5.07
C TYR A 28 3.75 -7.16 4.38
N PHE A 29 2.77 -7.97 4.05
CA PHE A 29 1.51 -7.51 3.46
C PHE A 29 0.49 -7.20 4.54
N LYS A 30 -0.41 -6.25 4.23
CA LYS A 30 -1.57 -5.92 5.05
C LYS A 30 -2.52 -7.11 5.13
N SER A 31 -3.34 -7.15 6.17
CA SER A 31 -4.52 -8.02 6.20
C SER A 31 -5.61 -7.52 5.25
N TRP A 32 -6.54 -8.40 4.87
CA TRP A 32 -7.73 -7.97 4.10
C TRP A 32 -8.58 -6.97 4.86
N ASP A 33 -8.63 -7.09 6.18
CA ASP A 33 -9.39 -6.16 7.02
C ASP A 33 -8.78 -4.76 6.99
N ASP A 34 -7.44 -4.65 7.09
CA ASP A 34 -6.73 -3.37 6.95
C ASP A 34 -6.96 -2.73 5.57
N ILE A 35 -6.90 -3.55 4.50
CA ILE A 35 -7.12 -3.10 3.13
C ILE A 35 -8.54 -2.58 2.94
N ASN A 36 -9.55 -3.37 3.38
CA ASN A 36 -10.96 -3.01 3.28
C ASN A 36 -11.27 -1.76 4.09
N PHE A 37 -10.73 -1.65 5.30
CA PHE A 37 -10.89 -0.47 6.15
C PHE A 37 -10.35 0.81 5.49
N GLN A 38 -9.16 0.75 4.88
CA GLN A 38 -8.60 1.88 4.17
C GLN A 38 -9.46 2.31 2.96
N ILE A 39 -9.99 1.33 2.20
CA ILE A 39 -10.89 1.62 1.07
C ILE A 39 -12.21 2.23 1.55
N GLN A 40 -12.80 1.69 2.62
CA GLN A 40 -14.03 2.22 3.22
C GLN A 40 -13.83 3.67 3.66
N ASN A 41 -12.74 3.98 4.36
CA ASN A 41 -12.42 5.35 4.76
C ASN A 41 -12.26 6.28 3.56
N ALA A 42 -11.57 5.84 2.50
CA ALA A 42 -11.43 6.65 1.29
C ALA A 42 -12.79 6.93 0.62
N LEU A 43 -13.70 5.97 0.62
CA LEU A 43 -15.04 6.13 0.06
C LEU A 43 -15.92 7.11 0.87
N LEU A 44 -15.69 7.24 2.19
CA LEU A 44 -16.42 8.20 3.02
C LEU A 44 -16.16 9.67 2.64
N PHE A 45 -15.02 9.98 2.03
CA PHE A 45 -14.73 11.33 1.54
C PHE A 45 -15.53 11.71 0.28
N PHE A 46 -16.24 10.76 -0.31
CA PHE A 46 -17.04 10.96 -1.51
C PHE A 46 -18.48 10.47 -1.25
N PRO A 47 -19.28 11.23 -0.48
CA PRO A 47 -20.68 10.89 -0.25
C PRO A 47 -21.42 11.02 -1.57
N ASP A 48 -21.64 9.90 -2.24
CA ASP A 48 -22.53 9.84 -3.40
C ASP A 48 -23.96 9.81 -2.92
N GLU A 49 -24.87 10.49 -3.63
CA GLU A 49 -26.32 10.52 -3.38
C GLU A 49 -26.97 9.13 -3.58
N GLY A 50 -26.44 8.11 -3.04
CA GLY A 50 -26.91 6.72 -3.19
C GLY A 50 -25.98 5.70 -2.60
N THR A 51 -24.91 6.13 -1.93
CA THR A 51 -24.02 5.21 -1.22
C THR A 51 -24.79 4.62 -0.03
N ASP A 52 -25.33 3.41 -0.23
CA ASP A 52 -25.97 2.68 0.85
C ASP A 52 -24.91 2.42 1.94
N ASN A 53 -25.05 3.10 3.09
CA ASN A 53 -24.16 2.94 4.25
C ASN A 53 -23.98 1.46 4.65
N LYS A 54 -24.96 0.59 4.35
CA LYS A 54 -24.86 -0.85 4.53
C LYS A 54 -23.81 -1.50 3.61
N LEU A 55 -23.64 -0.99 2.41
CA LEU A 55 -22.65 -1.47 1.44
C LEU A 55 -21.24 -1.09 1.87
N LEU A 56 -21.07 0.13 2.38
CA LEU A 56 -19.80 0.60 2.93
C LEU A 56 -19.36 -0.22 4.14
N ASN A 57 -20.26 -0.46 5.09
CA ASN A 57 -19.95 -1.18 6.33
C ASN A 57 -19.59 -2.66 6.09
N ASN A 58 -20.02 -3.24 4.97
CA ASN A 58 -19.75 -4.63 4.62
C ASN A 58 -18.86 -4.79 3.40
N PHE A 59 -18.20 -3.73 2.94
CA PHE A 59 -17.35 -3.76 1.75
C PHE A 59 -16.19 -4.75 1.92
N ASP A 60 -15.97 -5.59 0.91
CA ASP A 60 -14.83 -6.49 0.82
C ASP A 60 -14.31 -6.58 -0.63
N ILE A 61 -13.10 -6.08 -0.85
CA ILE A 61 -12.48 -6.06 -2.19
C ILE A 61 -12.32 -7.46 -2.80
N ARG A 62 -12.34 -8.53 -2.00
CA ARG A 62 -12.28 -9.92 -2.49
C ARG A 62 -13.55 -10.31 -3.26
N ARG A 63 -14.69 -9.68 -2.98
CA ARG A 63 -15.95 -9.93 -3.66
C ARG A 63 -16.00 -9.20 -5.00
N LYS A 64 -16.35 -9.92 -6.06
CA LYS A 64 -16.43 -9.37 -7.42
C LYS A 64 -17.41 -8.20 -7.53
N ASN A 65 -18.54 -8.28 -6.83
CA ASN A 65 -19.56 -7.22 -6.86
C ASN A 65 -19.03 -5.92 -6.22
N ASP A 66 -18.30 -6.02 -5.11
CA ASP A 66 -17.75 -4.86 -4.41
C ASP A 66 -16.61 -4.23 -5.22
N ARG A 67 -15.78 -5.04 -5.90
CA ARG A 67 -14.80 -4.51 -6.86
C ARG A 67 -15.45 -3.79 -8.04
N ASN A 68 -16.57 -4.31 -8.56
CA ASN A 68 -17.31 -3.65 -9.63
C ASN A 68 -17.91 -2.32 -9.16
N TYR A 69 -18.43 -2.29 -7.94
CA TYR A 69 -18.89 -1.05 -7.30
C TYR A 69 -17.74 -0.04 -7.18
N LEU A 70 -16.60 -0.46 -6.60
CA LEU A 70 -15.42 0.38 -6.43
C LEU A 70 -14.91 0.93 -7.76
N LYS A 71 -14.94 0.12 -8.82
CA LYS A 71 -14.55 0.55 -10.18
C LYS A 71 -15.49 1.62 -10.74
N LYS A 72 -16.79 1.48 -10.55
CA LYS A 72 -17.78 2.49 -10.94
C LYS A 72 -17.58 3.79 -10.17
N ALA A 73 -17.45 3.69 -8.83
CA ALA A 73 -17.17 4.85 -7.98
C ALA A 73 -15.90 5.59 -8.44
N TYR A 74 -14.82 4.87 -8.71
CA TYR A 74 -13.58 5.47 -9.25
C TYR A 74 -13.81 6.18 -10.61
N GLN A 75 -14.59 5.59 -11.52
CA GLN A 75 -14.90 6.20 -12.82
C GLN A 75 -15.74 7.48 -12.68
N THR A 76 -16.70 7.50 -11.76
CA THR A 76 -17.49 8.69 -11.44
C THR A 76 -16.60 9.78 -10.85
N LEU A 77 -15.76 9.46 -9.88
CA LEU A 77 -14.83 10.41 -9.28
C LEU A 77 -13.90 11.07 -10.31
N ILE A 78 -13.38 10.32 -11.28
CA ILE A 78 -12.55 10.90 -12.34
C ILE A 78 -13.34 11.83 -13.24
N LYS A 79 -14.62 11.55 -13.51
CA LYS A 79 -15.51 12.39 -14.30
C LYS A 79 -15.85 13.70 -13.60
N ASP A 80 -16.16 13.61 -12.31
CA ASP A 80 -16.61 14.74 -11.51
C ASP A 80 -15.45 15.68 -11.15
N PHE A 81 -14.23 15.14 -11.12
CA PHE A 81 -12.99 15.88 -10.91
C PHE A 81 -12.09 15.84 -12.14
N PRO A 82 -12.46 16.57 -13.25
CA PRO A 82 -11.69 16.55 -14.49
C PRO A 82 -10.33 17.24 -14.38
N ASP A 83 -10.13 18.06 -13.34
CA ASP A 83 -8.84 18.69 -13.08
C ASP A 83 -7.82 17.63 -12.66
N LYS A 84 -6.68 17.58 -13.37
CA LYS A 84 -5.57 16.70 -13.05
C LYS A 84 -5.07 16.84 -11.61
N LYS A 85 -5.17 18.05 -11.03
CA LYS A 85 -4.81 18.29 -9.60
C LYS A 85 -5.78 17.59 -8.65
N ALA A 86 -7.07 17.54 -8.97
CA ALA A 86 -8.05 16.84 -8.15
C ALA A 86 -7.88 15.31 -8.23
N GLN A 87 -7.40 14.78 -9.35
CA GLN A 87 -7.11 13.35 -9.53
C GLN A 87 -5.89 12.87 -8.72
N ILE A 88 -5.11 13.80 -8.16
CA ILE A 88 -3.97 13.51 -7.26
C ILE A 88 -4.43 13.40 -5.79
N ARG A 89 -5.72 13.58 -5.50
CA ARG A 89 -6.21 13.40 -4.13
C ARG A 89 -5.86 12.01 -3.60
N PRO A 90 -5.37 11.94 -2.36
CA PRO A 90 -4.92 10.69 -1.76
C PRO A 90 -5.97 9.57 -1.83
N GLU A 91 -7.23 9.88 -1.59
CA GLU A 91 -8.32 8.93 -1.58
C GLU A 91 -8.59 8.33 -2.96
N ILE A 92 -8.54 9.17 -4.02
CA ILE A 92 -8.73 8.71 -5.41
C ILE A 92 -7.58 7.79 -5.82
N LEU A 93 -6.35 8.17 -5.47
CA LEU A 93 -5.18 7.36 -5.77
C LEU A 93 -5.20 6.04 -5.00
N LEU A 94 -5.64 6.05 -3.73
CA LEU A 94 -5.79 4.84 -2.92
C LEU A 94 -6.75 3.85 -3.60
N ILE A 95 -7.93 4.31 -4.00
CA ILE A 95 -8.92 3.49 -4.71
C ILE A 95 -8.33 2.93 -6.01
N LYS A 96 -7.62 3.77 -6.78
CA LYS A 96 -6.94 3.36 -8.01
C LYS A 96 -5.95 2.24 -7.76
N TYR A 97 -5.07 2.40 -6.77
CA TYR A 97 -4.02 1.43 -6.48
C TYR A 97 -4.59 0.13 -5.91
N ALA A 98 -5.62 0.22 -5.07
CA ALA A 98 -6.34 -0.95 -4.60
C ALA A 98 -6.91 -1.79 -5.76
N LEU A 99 -7.55 -1.14 -6.73
CA LEU A 99 -8.11 -1.83 -7.90
C LEU A 99 -7.05 -2.44 -8.80
N LEU A 100 -6.00 -1.68 -9.14
CA LEU A 100 -4.96 -2.11 -10.07
C LEU A 100 -4.00 -3.15 -9.49
N GLY A 101 -3.82 -3.14 -8.17
CA GLY A 101 -2.95 -4.08 -7.47
C GLY A 101 -3.62 -5.39 -7.09
N PHE A 102 -4.97 -5.46 -7.08
CA PHE A 102 -5.70 -6.60 -6.56
C PHE A 102 -5.25 -7.95 -7.15
N ASP A 103 -5.23 -8.08 -8.47
CA ASP A 103 -4.88 -9.34 -9.12
C ASP A 103 -3.40 -9.74 -8.92
N LYS A 104 -2.52 -8.76 -8.70
CA LYS A 104 -1.10 -8.99 -8.41
C LYS A 104 -0.86 -9.45 -6.97
N CYS A 105 -1.71 -9.00 -6.04
CA CYS A 105 -1.46 -9.15 -4.61
C CYS A 105 -2.41 -10.12 -3.89
N LYS A 106 -3.52 -10.51 -4.50
CA LYS A 106 -4.54 -11.36 -3.85
C LYS A 106 -3.99 -12.67 -3.27
N ASP A 107 -3.08 -13.32 -3.98
CA ASP A 107 -2.48 -14.58 -3.53
C ASP A 107 -1.40 -14.34 -2.46
N LEU A 108 -0.75 -13.20 -2.49
CA LEU A 108 0.29 -12.80 -1.53
C LEU A 108 -0.32 -12.40 -0.18
N VAL A 109 -1.46 -11.71 -0.21
CA VAL A 109 -2.21 -11.34 1.01
C VAL A 109 -2.90 -12.56 1.64
N ASN A 110 -3.25 -13.57 0.84
CA ASN A 110 -3.85 -14.83 1.32
C ASN A 110 -2.82 -15.86 1.79
N ALA A 111 -1.53 -15.64 1.62
CA ALA A 111 -0.49 -16.55 2.09
C ALA A 111 -0.55 -16.65 3.64
N ASP A 112 -0.25 -17.83 4.18
CA ASP A 112 -0.34 -18.09 5.62
C ASP A 112 0.46 -17.09 6.47
N GLU A 113 1.60 -16.65 5.97
CA GLU A 113 2.45 -15.69 6.68
C GLU A 113 2.27 -14.24 6.19
N ASN A 114 1.59 -13.99 5.07
CA ASN A 114 1.52 -12.68 4.39
C ASN A 114 2.91 -12.03 4.21
N ILE A 115 3.94 -12.82 3.93
CA ILE A 115 5.35 -12.39 3.92
C ILE A 115 6.07 -12.92 2.69
N ILE A 116 6.86 -12.04 2.05
CA ILE A 116 7.84 -12.46 1.04
C ILE A 116 9.25 -12.12 1.53
N ARG A 117 10.18 -13.04 1.31
CA ARG A 117 11.60 -12.87 1.66
C ARG A 117 12.50 -12.98 0.44
N PHE A 118 13.29 -11.95 0.18
CA PHE A 118 14.32 -11.91 -0.85
C PHE A 118 15.71 -11.98 -0.22
N LYS A 119 16.52 -12.97 -0.60
CA LYS A 119 17.84 -13.24 0.02
C LYS A 119 18.92 -13.24 -1.05
N SER A 120 20.12 -12.82 -0.68
CA SER A 120 21.34 -12.96 -1.50
C SER A 120 21.17 -12.40 -2.92
N ARG A 121 21.21 -13.22 -3.96
CA ARG A 121 21.11 -12.81 -5.36
C ARG A 121 19.75 -12.21 -5.72
N GLU A 122 18.71 -12.52 -4.97
CA GLU A 122 17.36 -12.02 -5.20
C GLU A 122 17.05 -10.75 -4.41
N PHE A 123 17.98 -10.31 -3.57
CA PHE A 123 17.78 -9.18 -2.66
C PHE A 123 17.14 -7.97 -3.36
N ASP A 124 17.67 -7.58 -4.51
CA ASP A 124 17.22 -6.40 -5.25
C ASP A 124 15.79 -6.50 -5.83
N LYS A 125 15.22 -7.71 -5.89
CA LYS A 125 13.84 -7.90 -6.38
C LYS A 125 12.79 -7.19 -5.51
N HIS A 126 13.09 -6.96 -4.20
CA HIS A 126 12.17 -6.23 -3.32
C HIS A 126 11.84 -4.82 -3.85
N LYS A 127 12.77 -4.18 -4.57
CA LYS A 127 12.61 -2.84 -5.13
C LYS A 127 11.44 -2.75 -6.13
N ALA A 128 11.16 -3.82 -6.86
CA ALA A 128 10.05 -3.87 -7.79
C ALA A 128 8.69 -3.80 -7.06
N TYR A 129 8.61 -4.35 -5.86
CA TYR A 129 7.39 -4.31 -5.03
C TYR A 129 7.19 -2.95 -4.37
N THR A 130 8.26 -2.35 -3.87
CA THR A 130 8.18 -1.06 -3.16
C THR A 130 8.06 0.13 -4.12
N SER A 131 8.49 0.01 -5.37
CA SER A 131 8.42 1.07 -6.37
C SER A 131 7.15 1.06 -7.22
N ASP A 132 6.41 -0.05 -7.29
CA ASP A 132 5.10 -0.10 -7.95
C ASP A 132 4.01 0.33 -6.95
N PRO A 133 3.39 1.50 -7.11
CA PRO A 133 2.39 2.01 -6.16
C PRO A 133 1.18 1.08 -6.02
N ASN A 134 0.86 0.29 -7.05
CA ASN A 134 -0.23 -0.66 -7.01
C ASN A 134 0.07 -1.83 -6.05
N ILE A 135 1.32 -2.28 -5.99
CA ILE A 135 1.75 -3.32 -5.05
C ILE A 135 2.03 -2.70 -3.67
N ALA A 136 2.67 -1.54 -3.65
CA ALA A 136 3.03 -0.81 -2.44
C ALA A 136 1.80 -0.54 -1.54
N PHE A 137 0.63 -0.27 -2.12
CA PHE A 137 -0.63 -0.13 -1.38
C PHE A 137 -0.94 -1.35 -0.48
N TYR A 138 -0.58 -2.56 -0.91
CA TYR A 138 -0.82 -3.80 -0.18
C TYR A 138 0.26 -4.12 0.86
N LEU A 139 1.37 -3.39 0.87
CA LEU A 139 2.45 -3.58 1.84
C LEU A 139 2.14 -2.83 3.15
N LYS A 140 2.41 -3.51 4.27
CA LYS A 140 2.34 -2.95 5.62
C LYS A 140 3.70 -2.44 6.06
N ASP A 141 4.74 -3.24 5.83
CA ASP A 141 6.07 -3.01 6.37
C ASP A 141 7.14 -3.65 5.48
N VAL A 142 8.32 -3.06 5.45
CA VAL A 142 9.51 -3.58 4.76
C VAL A 142 10.68 -3.60 5.72
N CYS A 143 11.26 -4.77 5.96
CA CYS A 143 12.45 -4.91 6.77
C CYS A 143 13.65 -5.28 5.88
N ILE A 144 14.70 -4.47 5.92
CA ILE A 144 15.92 -4.65 5.13
C ILE A 144 17.08 -4.94 6.06
N ASP A 145 17.56 -6.18 6.03
CA ASP A 145 18.79 -6.59 6.67
C ASP A 145 19.96 -6.31 5.73
N VAL A 146 20.93 -5.50 6.16
CA VAL A 146 22.10 -5.13 5.38
C VAL A 146 23.35 -5.77 5.98
N PHE A 147 24.07 -6.50 5.16
CA PHE A 147 25.39 -7.03 5.53
C PHE A 147 26.45 -5.94 5.34
N GLY A 148 27.20 -5.64 6.40
CA GLY A 148 28.30 -4.68 6.34
C GLY A 148 28.80 -4.25 7.71
N LYS A 149 29.92 -3.54 7.72
CA LYS A 149 30.53 -3.02 8.97
C LYS A 149 29.94 -1.65 9.37
N SER A 150 29.24 -0.97 8.46
CA SER A 150 28.82 0.42 8.60
C SER A 150 27.62 0.64 9.54
N LEU A 151 26.86 -0.41 9.87
CA LEU A 151 25.72 -0.31 10.77
C LEU A 151 26.08 -0.91 12.12
N ASP A 152 25.72 -0.20 13.19
CA ASP A 152 25.77 -0.74 14.56
C ASP A 152 24.77 -1.90 14.66
N PRO A 153 25.16 -3.04 15.27
CA PRO A 153 24.25 -4.17 15.47
C PRO A 153 22.99 -3.85 16.30
N ASN A 154 23.06 -2.83 17.13
CA ASN A 154 21.97 -2.42 18.03
C ASN A 154 21.13 -1.27 17.44
N LEU A 155 21.44 -0.80 16.23
CA LEU A 155 20.73 0.29 15.56
C LEU A 155 19.74 -0.27 14.54
N GLU A 156 18.49 0.15 14.63
CA GLU A 156 17.48 0.03 13.58
C GLU A 156 17.10 1.44 13.12
N ILE A 157 17.18 1.68 11.82
CA ILE A 157 16.75 2.93 11.20
C ILE A 157 15.35 2.69 10.64
N ALA A 158 14.35 3.40 11.16
CA ALA A 158 12.99 3.36 10.64
C ALA A 158 12.72 4.62 9.82
N ASP A 159 12.41 4.46 8.53
CA ASP A 159 11.85 5.51 7.69
C ASP A 159 10.33 5.43 7.81
N CYS A 160 9.79 6.25 8.69
CA CYS A 160 8.36 6.43 8.85
C CYS A 160 7.92 7.59 7.99
N GLN A 161 6.71 7.54 7.47
CA GLN A 161 6.12 8.65 6.74
C GLN A 161 6.22 9.93 7.58
N GLY A 162 6.79 11.00 7.01
CA GLY A 162 6.95 12.27 7.71
C GLY A 162 5.60 12.85 8.13
N ALA A 163 5.59 13.63 9.21
CA ALA A 163 4.42 14.35 9.72
C ALA A 163 3.78 15.32 8.70
N ASP A 164 4.47 15.58 7.59
CA ASP A 164 3.99 16.39 6.45
C ASP A 164 3.08 15.61 5.47
N SER A 165 2.91 14.31 5.65
CA SER A 165 1.82 13.61 4.99
C SER A 165 0.55 14.10 5.68
N THR A 166 -0.16 15.00 5.01
CA THR A 166 -1.43 15.58 5.42
C THR A 166 -2.41 14.51 5.83
N ASP A 167 -2.33 14.09 7.08
CA ASP A 167 -3.42 13.48 7.79
C ASP A 167 -4.25 14.67 8.31
N PRO A 168 -5.44 14.94 7.77
CA PRO A 168 -6.31 15.92 8.38
C PRO A 168 -6.72 15.38 9.75
N ALA A 169 -6.24 16.04 10.80
CA ALA A 169 -6.71 15.82 12.16
C ALA A 169 -8.23 16.03 12.27
#